data_44c575d89eb7edf7c5cf5b1b1ad343b2
#
_entry.id   44c575d89eb7edf7c5cf5b1b1ad343b2
#
_cell.length_a   1.000
_cell.length_b   1.000
_cell.length_c   1.000
_cell.angle_alpha   90.00
_cell.angle_beta   90.00
_cell.angle_gamma   90.00
#
_symmetry.space_group_name_H-M   'P 1'
#
loop_
_entity.id
_entity.type
_entity.pdbx_description
1 polymer ?
#
loop_
_entity_poly.entity_id
_entity_poly.type
_entity_poly.pdbx_seq_one_letter_code
_entity_poly.pdbx_strand_id
1 'polypeptide(L)'
;MGYEKERVKGNGGGKPKRLMDRVRETMRLKHYSIRTEQSYIAWMLRYILFHDKRHPKDLGVPEIEAFLSHLAVEGNVAGSTQNQAFNALLFLYRNILNISLEDAQIDAIRAHKKRNIPVVMTKDEVKRVIMAMSGVHHLMAKLLYGSGLSDSRDVHK
;
A
#
# COMPACT_ATOMS: atom_id res chain seq x y z
N MET A 1 -13.46 -0.74 52.02
CA MET A 1 -12.74 0.16 51.16
C MET A 1 -13.15 -0.13 49.73
N GLY A 2 -14.03 0.67 49.19
CA GLY A 2 -14.61 0.46 47.85
C GLY A 2 -13.72 1.05 46.79
N TYR A 3 -13.45 0.27 45.76
CA TYR A 3 -12.87 0.82 44.54
C TYR A 3 -14.02 1.20 43.61
N GLU A 4 -14.21 2.49 43.47
CA GLU A 4 -15.15 3.14 42.57
C GLU A 4 -14.74 2.83 41.11
N LYS A 5 -15.62 2.12 40.39
CA LYS A 5 -15.49 1.94 38.94
C LYS A 5 -15.85 3.27 38.27
N GLU A 6 -14.83 4.01 37.83
CA GLU A 6 -15.04 5.12 36.92
C GLU A 6 -15.69 4.64 35.62
N ARG A 7 -16.96 4.94 35.48
CA ARG A 7 -17.69 4.88 34.21
C ARG A 7 -17.13 5.97 33.30
N VAL A 8 -16.28 5.59 32.36
CA VAL A 8 -15.97 6.45 31.22
C VAL A 8 -17.27 6.69 30.46
N LYS A 9 -17.83 7.88 30.65
CA LYS A 9 -18.99 8.39 29.89
C LYS A 9 -18.56 8.54 28.44
N GLY A 10 -19.01 7.61 27.60
CA GLY A 10 -18.97 7.74 26.13
C GLY A 10 -19.84 8.90 25.73
N ASN A 11 -19.23 9.99 25.29
CA ASN A 11 -19.89 11.21 24.86
C ASN A 11 -20.37 11.09 23.41
N GLY A 12 -21.62 11.45 23.13
CA GLY A 12 -22.10 11.86 21.83
C GLY A 12 -22.88 10.79 21.05
N GLY A 13 -24.22 10.89 21.07
CA GLY A 13 -25.17 10.19 20.21
C GLY A 13 -25.05 10.58 18.72
N GLY A 14 -23.95 10.23 18.09
CA GLY A 14 -23.77 10.29 16.65
C GLY A 14 -24.17 8.95 16.04
N LYS A 15 -24.87 8.97 14.87
CA LYS A 15 -25.11 7.79 14.06
C LYS A 15 -23.81 6.98 13.92
N PRO A 16 -23.84 5.64 13.97
CA PRO A 16 -22.63 4.83 13.84
C PRO A 16 -21.89 5.22 12.57
N LYS A 17 -20.63 5.64 12.74
CA LYS A 17 -19.79 6.09 11.60
C LYS A 17 -19.72 4.97 10.56
N ARG A 18 -19.94 5.32 9.30
CA ARG A 18 -19.80 4.37 8.19
C ARG A 18 -18.38 3.81 8.16
N LEU A 19 -18.23 2.58 7.71
CA LEU A 19 -16.92 1.90 7.64
C LEU A 19 -15.84 2.77 6.99
N MET A 20 -16.14 3.37 5.84
CA MET A 20 -15.18 4.20 5.10
C MET A 20 -14.83 5.51 5.81
N ASP A 21 -15.73 6.04 6.63
CA ASP A 21 -15.42 7.25 7.42
C ASP A 21 -14.44 6.93 8.54
N ARG A 22 -14.55 5.75 9.16
CA ARG A 22 -13.57 5.23 10.13
C ARG A 22 -12.21 4.99 9.49
N VAL A 23 -12.18 4.46 8.26
CA VAL A 23 -10.94 4.26 7.48
C VAL A 23 -10.25 5.60 7.28
N ARG A 24 -10.96 6.63 6.77
CA ARG A 24 -10.40 7.97 6.54
C ARG A 24 -9.83 8.58 7.80
N GLU A 25 -10.59 8.55 8.88
CA GLU A 25 -10.18 9.10 10.17
C GLU A 25 -8.90 8.42 10.68
N THR A 26 -8.86 7.08 10.65
CA THR A 26 -7.69 6.32 11.11
C THR A 26 -6.47 6.58 10.23
N MET A 27 -6.62 6.68 8.91
CA MET A 27 -5.51 6.97 8.01
C MET A 27 -4.94 8.38 8.24
N ARG A 28 -5.81 9.36 8.48
CA ARG A 28 -5.39 10.74 8.80
C ARG A 28 -4.68 10.82 10.14
N LEU A 29 -5.17 10.13 11.17
CA LEU A 29 -4.48 10.00 12.46
C LEU A 29 -3.09 9.35 12.34
N LYS A 30 -2.92 8.45 11.38
CA LYS A 30 -1.63 7.80 11.08
C LYS A 30 -0.79 8.56 10.05
N HIS A 31 -1.16 9.79 9.69
CA HIS A 31 -0.44 10.67 8.76
C HIS A 31 -0.24 10.10 7.36
N TYR A 32 -1.15 9.27 6.86
CA TYR A 32 -1.13 8.82 5.47
C TYR A 32 -1.42 9.97 4.50
N SER A 33 -0.79 9.94 3.33
CA SER A 33 -1.08 10.91 2.27
C SER A 33 -2.52 10.74 1.74
N ILE A 34 -3.11 11.84 1.27
CA ILE A 34 -4.47 11.83 0.65
C ILE A 34 -4.52 10.84 -0.51
N ARG A 35 -3.47 10.75 -1.30
CA ARG A 35 -3.37 9.81 -2.43
C ARG A 35 -3.42 8.36 -1.96
N THR A 36 -2.75 8.04 -0.86
CA THR A 36 -2.78 6.70 -0.26
C THR A 36 -4.16 6.39 0.30
N GLU A 37 -4.80 7.36 0.99
CA GLU A 37 -6.17 7.24 1.49
C GLU A 37 -7.15 6.88 0.37
N GLN A 38 -7.12 7.64 -0.72
CA GLN A 38 -7.99 7.41 -1.88
C GLN A 38 -7.76 6.03 -2.51
N SER A 39 -6.51 5.64 -2.69
CA SER A 39 -6.14 4.35 -3.26
C SER A 39 -6.62 3.19 -2.38
N TYR A 40 -6.41 3.27 -1.07
CA TYR A 40 -6.82 2.23 -0.13
C TYR A 40 -8.35 2.08 -0.09
N ILE A 41 -9.07 3.20 -0.02
CA ILE A 41 -10.53 3.18 -0.06
C ILE A 41 -11.05 2.56 -1.37
N ALA A 42 -10.44 2.90 -2.50
CA ALA A 42 -10.82 2.32 -3.79
C ALA A 42 -10.67 0.79 -3.80
N TRP A 43 -9.55 0.26 -3.25
CA TRP A 43 -9.35 -1.18 -3.15
C TRP A 43 -10.32 -1.85 -2.19
N MET A 44 -10.61 -1.24 -1.04
CA MET A 44 -11.58 -1.76 -0.08
C MET A 44 -12.98 -1.82 -0.68
N LEU A 45 -13.40 -0.79 -1.43
CA LEU A 45 -14.69 -0.78 -2.11
C LEU A 45 -14.76 -1.85 -3.20
N ARG A 46 -13.71 -2.04 -4.00
CA ARG A 46 -13.63 -3.13 -4.99
C ARG A 46 -13.77 -4.49 -4.36
N TYR A 47 -13.09 -4.72 -3.24
CA TYR A 47 -13.17 -5.96 -2.47
C TYR A 47 -14.59 -6.23 -1.96
N ILE A 48 -15.24 -5.22 -1.37
CA ILE A 48 -16.63 -5.32 -0.88
C ILE A 48 -17.60 -5.60 -2.03
N LEU A 49 -17.43 -4.95 -3.18
CA LEU A 49 -18.26 -5.17 -4.37
C LEU A 49 -18.05 -6.56 -4.96
N PHE A 50 -16.81 -7.06 -4.99
CA PHE A 50 -16.49 -8.40 -5.47
C PHE A 50 -17.18 -9.50 -4.64
N HIS A 51 -17.39 -9.27 -3.36
CA HIS A 51 -18.11 -10.17 -2.46
C HIS A 51 -19.59 -9.74 -2.21
N ASP A 52 -20.28 -9.26 -3.24
CA ASP A 52 -21.71 -8.95 -3.22
C ASP A 52 -22.13 -8.01 -2.08
N LYS A 53 -21.29 -7.04 -1.75
CA LYS A 53 -21.51 -6.06 -0.67
C LYS A 53 -21.63 -6.69 0.72
N ARG A 54 -21.11 -7.91 0.92
CA ARG A 54 -21.01 -8.51 2.25
C ARG A 54 -20.10 -7.65 3.14
N HIS A 55 -20.42 -7.65 4.44
CA HIS A 55 -19.61 -6.87 5.37
C HIS A 55 -18.23 -7.53 5.56
N PRO A 56 -17.11 -6.78 5.52
CA PRO A 56 -15.76 -7.36 5.65
C PRO A 56 -15.51 -8.14 6.94
N LYS A 57 -16.29 -7.92 8.00
CA LYS A 57 -16.22 -8.74 9.22
C LYS A 57 -16.61 -10.21 9.01
N ASP A 58 -17.46 -10.46 8.03
CA ASP A 58 -17.98 -11.79 7.71
C ASP A 58 -17.14 -12.49 6.64
N LEU A 59 -16.03 -11.84 6.23
CA LEU A 59 -15.10 -12.32 5.23
C LEU A 59 -13.75 -12.59 5.92
N GLY A 60 -13.01 -13.58 5.44
CA GLY A 60 -11.75 -14.00 6.03
C GLY A 60 -10.62 -14.09 5.00
N VAL A 61 -9.60 -14.88 5.35
CA VAL A 61 -8.44 -15.13 4.49
C VAL A 61 -8.83 -15.75 3.14
N PRO A 62 -9.72 -16.75 3.05
CA PRO A 62 -10.12 -17.33 1.77
C PRO A 62 -10.72 -16.31 0.80
N GLU A 63 -11.50 -15.36 1.30
CA GLU A 63 -12.10 -14.31 0.48
C GLU A 63 -11.06 -13.28 0.01
N ILE A 64 -10.06 -13.00 0.83
CA ILE A 64 -8.93 -12.15 0.42
C ILE A 64 -8.15 -12.84 -0.70
N GLU A 65 -7.86 -14.13 -0.56
CA GLU A 65 -7.18 -14.93 -1.60
C GLU A 65 -7.97 -14.97 -2.90
N ALA A 66 -9.27 -15.22 -2.84
CA ALA A 66 -10.14 -15.25 -4.01
C ALA A 66 -10.10 -13.91 -4.77
N PHE A 67 -10.20 -12.79 -4.03
CA PHE A 67 -10.14 -11.47 -4.63
C PHE A 67 -8.78 -11.17 -5.27
N LEU A 68 -7.67 -11.49 -4.59
CA LEU A 68 -6.33 -11.27 -5.13
C LEU A 68 -6.02 -12.15 -6.32
N SER A 69 -6.52 -13.39 -6.32
CA SER A 69 -6.42 -14.32 -7.47
C SER A 69 -7.22 -13.80 -8.66
N HIS A 70 -8.43 -13.31 -8.44
CA HIS A 70 -9.23 -12.65 -9.47
C HIS A 70 -8.51 -11.45 -10.08
N LEU A 71 -7.88 -10.60 -9.26
CA LEU A 71 -7.09 -9.47 -9.76
C LEU A 71 -5.90 -9.93 -10.62
N ALA A 72 -5.23 -11.02 -10.25
CA ALA A 72 -4.09 -11.54 -10.99
C ALA A 72 -4.50 -12.19 -12.31
N VAL A 73 -5.54 -13.02 -12.30
CA VAL A 73 -5.95 -13.85 -13.46
C VAL A 73 -6.87 -13.07 -14.40
N GLU A 74 -7.96 -12.53 -13.89
CA GLU A 74 -8.97 -11.84 -14.71
C GLU A 74 -8.65 -10.35 -14.89
N GLY A 75 -8.18 -9.69 -13.83
CA GLY A 75 -7.78 -8.28 -13.88
C GLY A 75 -6.43 -8.04 -14.55
N ASN A 76 -5.64 -9.09 -14.78
CA ASN A 76 -4.29 -9.03 -15.35
C ASN A 76 -3.42 -7.88 -14.77
N VAL A 77 -3.57 -7.62 -13.47
CA VAL A 77 -2.85 -6.54 -12.82
C VAL A 77 -1.42 -6.93 -12.49
N ALA A 78 -0.51 -5.97 -12.53
CA ALA A 78 0.87 -6.19 -12.11
C ALA A 78 0.95 -6.63 -10.64
N GLY A 79 1.94 -7.46 -10.27
CA GLY A 79 2.15 -7.90 -8.89
C GLY A 79 2.29 -6.76 -7.88
N SER A 80 2.84 -5.60 -8.30
CA SER A 80 2.87 -4.40 -7.46
C SER A 80 1.48 -3.84 -7.14
N THR A 81 0.56 -3.91 -8.10
CA THR A 81 -0.84 -3.48 -7.94
C THR A 81 -1.59 -4.46 -7.04
N GLN A 82 -1.38 -5.77 -7.23
CA GLN A 82 -1.93 -6.80 -6.34
C GLN A 82 -1.45 -6.61 -4.89
N ASN A 83 -0.16 -6.35 -4.69
CA ASN A 83 0.38 -6.06 -3.36
C ASN A 83 -0.18 -4.77 -2.75
N GLN A 84 -0.48 -3.76 -3.57
CA GLN A 84 -1.15 -2.54 -3.09
C GLN A 84 -2.58 -2.83 -2.60
N ALA A 85 -3.35 -3.61 -3.37
CA ALA A 85 -4.68 -4.06 -2.96
C ALA A 85 -4.61 -4.86 -1.64
N PHE A 86 -3.68 -5.80 -1.54
CA PHE A 86 -3.46 -6.58 -0.34
C PHE A 86 -3.13 -5.73 0.89
N ASN A 87 -2.22 -4.76 0.77
CA ASN A 87 -1.87 -3.85 1.87
C ASN A 87 -3.08 -3.01 2.32
N ALA A 88 -3.96 -2.61 1.39
CA ALA A 88 -5.20 -1.91 1.73
C ALA A 88 -6.14 -2.81 2.56
N LEU A 89 -6.27 -4.09 2.19
CA LEU A 89 -7.08 -5.05 2.96
C LEU A 89 -6.47 -5.35 4.33
N LEU A 90 -5.14 -5.52 4.41
CA LEU A 90 -4.46 -5.68 5.70
C LEU A 90 -4.72 -4.49 6.63
N PHE A 91 -4.66 -3.27 6.09
CA PHE A 91 -4.98 -2.08 6.87
C PHE A 91 -6.42 -2.12 7.38
N LEU A 92 -7.40 -2.51 6.55
CA LEU A 92 -8.81 -2.64 6.91
C LEU A 92 -8.98 -3.62 8.08
N TYR A 93 -8.45 -4.84 7.93
CA TYR A 93 -8.63 -5.89 8.94
C TYR A 93 -7.91 -5.56 10.25
N ARG A 94 -6.64 -5.15 10.20
CA ARG A 94 -5.83 -4.90 11.40
C ARG A 94 -6.21 -3.62 12.14
N ASN A 95 -6.44 -2.51 11.41
CA ASN A 95 -6.59 -1.19 12.03
C ASN A 95 -8.04 -0.75 12.22
N ILE A 96 -8.98 -1.29 11.47
CA ILE A 96 -10.38 -0.86 11.50
C ILE A 96 -11.28 -1.91 12.14
N LEU A 97 -11.09 -3.16 11.75
CA LEU A 97 -11.89 -4.29 12.24
C LEU A 97 -11.29 -4.93 13.48
N ASN A 98 -10.01 -4.67 13.78
CA ASN A 98 -9.22 -5.29 14.85
C ASN A 98 -9.21 -6.83 14.76
N ILE A 99 -9.18 -7.35 13.52
CA ILE A 99 -9.08 -8.77 13.23
C ILE A 99 -7.63 -9.07 12.87
N SER A 100 -7.00 -9.94 13.65
CA SER A 100 -5.66 -10.45 13.33
C SER A 100 -5.79 -11.50 12.25
N LEU A 101 -5.13 -11.27 11.11
CA LEU A 101 -4.96 -12.29 10.08
C LEU A 101 -3.68 -13.04 10.40
N GLU A 102 -3.69 -14.36 10.34
CA GLU A 102 -2.51 -15.18 10.65
C GLU A 102 -1.37 -14.88 9.66
N ASP A 103 -0.20 -14.54 10.18
CA ASP A 103 0.93 -14.08 9.38
C ASP A 103 1.47 -15.15 8.40
N ALA A 104 1.38 -16.43 8.76
CA ALA A 104 1.82 -17.54 7.92
C ALA A 104 1.02 -17.69 6.61
N GLN A 105 -0.26 -17.35 6.62
CA GLN A 105 -1.12 -17.38 5.43
C GLN A 105 -0.92 -16.12 4.57
N ILE A 106 -0.55 -15.02 5.20
CA ILE A 106 -0.35 -13.72 4.54
C ILE A 106 0.85 -13.73 3.61
N ASP A 107 1.94 -14.39 3.98
CA ASP A 107 3.17 -14.44 3.19
C ASP A 107 3.02 -15.28 1.91
N ALA A 108 2.15 -16.31 1.94
CA ALA A 108 1.83 -17.13 0.77
C ALA A 108 1.04 -16.34 -0.30
N ILE A 109 0.24 -15.34 0.11
CA ILE A 109 -0.63 -14.55 -0.77
C ILE A 109 0.13 -13.43 -1.48
N ARG A 110 1.29 -13.03 -0.97
CA ARG A 110 2.07 -11.94 -1.58
C ARG A 110 2.59 -12.33 -2.95
N ALA A 111 2.23 -11.55 -3.96
CA ALA A 111 2.83 -11.69 -5.29
C ALA A 111 4.36 -11.51 -5.20
N HIS A 112 5.10 -12.46 -5.74
CA HIS A 112 6.55 -12.37 -5.84
C HIS A 112 6.95 -11.14 -6.65
N LYS A 113 7.61 -10.18 -6.01
CA LYS A 113 8.17 -9.02 -6.70
C LYS A 113 9.35 -9.46 -7.56
N LYS A 114 9.16 -9.47 -8.87
CA LYS A 114 10.27 -9.71 -9.81
C LYS A 114 11.28 -8.57 -9.60
N ARG A 115 12.43 -8.87 -9.00
CA ARG A 115 13.54 -7.92 -8.89
C ARG A 115 14.15 -7.76 -10.27
N ASN A 116 13.79 -6.69 -10.96
CA ASN A 116 14.58 -6.26 -12.10
C ASN A 116 15.83 -5.58 -11.55
N ILE A 117 16.96 -6.28 -11.62
CA ILE A 117 18.25 -5.69 -11.30
C ILE A 117 18.55 -4.73 -12.45
N PRO A 118 18.71 -3.42 -12.19
CA PRO A 118 19.04 -2.49 -13.25
C PRO A 118 20.42 -2.87 -13.82
N VAL A 119 20.52 -2.87 -15.15
CA VAL A 119 21.80 -3.05 -15.83
C VAL A 119 22.63 -1.79 -15.57
N VAL A 120 23.77 -1.97 -14.91
CA VAL A 120 24.69 -0.87 -14.62
C VAL A 120 25.45 -0.53 -15.90
N MET A 121 25.37 0.72 -16.33
CA MET A 121 26.14 1.22 -17.48
C MET A 121 27.62 1.33 -17.13
N THR A 122 28.49 0.96 -18.06
CA THR A 122 29.91 1.20 -17.95
C THR A 122 30.24 2.70 -18.02
N LYS A 123 31.38 3.11 -17.50
CA LYS A 123 31.80 4.52 -17.55
C LYS A 123 31.82 5.09 -18.98
N ASP A 124 32.22 4.27 -19.97
CA ASP A 124 32.26 4.69 -21.38
C ASP A 124 30.85 4.83 -21.98
N GLU A 125 29.91 4.00 -21.59
CA GLU A 125 28.51 4.13 -21.99
C GLU A 125 27.89 5.39 -21.39
N VAL A 126 28.10 5.64 -20.10
CA VAL A 126 27.65 6.88 -19.44
C VAL A 126 28.23 8.11 -20.14
N LYS A 127 29.54 8.11 -20.44
CA LYS A 127 30.21 9.21 -21.14
C LYS A 127 29.58 9.47 -22.52
N ARG A 128 29.33 8.41 -23.30
CA ARG A 128 28.64 8.52 -24.61
C ARG A 128 27.24 9.09 -24.49
N VAL A 129 26.45 8.62 -23.51
CA VAL A 129 25.09 9.13 -23.28
C VAL A 129 25.12 10.61 -22.89
N ILE A 130 26.00 11.00 -21.96
CA ILE A 130 26.10 12.40 -21.54
C ILE A 130 26.55 13.28 -22.72
N MET A 131 27.49 12.83 -23.55
CA MET A 131 27.94 13.59 -24.74
C MET A 131 26.86 13.72 -25.82
N ALA A 132 25.93 12.76 -25.92
CA ALA A 132 24.83 12.82 -26.86
C ALA A 132 23.68 13.76 -26.41
N MET A 133 23.68 14.19 -25.15
CA MET A 133 22.70 15.12 -24.61
C MET A 133 23.11 16.57 -24.92
N SER A 134 22.13 17.48 -24.99
CA SER A 134 22.33 18.91 -25.19
C SER A 134 21.52 19.75 -24.21
N GLY A 135 21.87 21.04 -24.07
CA GLY A 135 21.12 22.00 -23.27
C GLY A 135 21.04 21.66 -21.78
N VAL A 136 19.89 21.93 -21.16
CA VAL A 136 19.66 21.76 -19.72
C VAL A 136 19.82 20.31 -19.29
N HIS A 137 19.38 19.36 -20.10
CA HIS A 137 19.47 17.93 -19.78
C HIS A 137 20.92 17.44 -19.66
N HIS A 138 21.82 17.95 -20.50
CA HIS A 138 23.26 17.66 -20.42
C HIS A 138 23.86 18.17 -19.09
N LEU A 139 23.49 19.39 -18.69
CA LEU A 139 23.96 19.97 -17.43
C LEU A 139 23.44 19.16 -16.23
N MET A 140 22.14 18.81 -16.22
CA MET A 140 21.54 18.01 -15.16
C MET A 140 22.19 16.62 -15.06
N ALA A 141 22.40 15.94 -16.18
CA ALA A 141 23.04 14.63 -16.20
C ALA A 141 24.48 14.69 -15.66
N LYS A 142 25.25 15.71 -16.02
CA LYS A 142 26.61 15.94 -15.47
C LYS A 142 26.60 16.20 -13.97
N LEU A 143 25.66 17.03 -13.49
CA LEU A 143 25.54 17.31 -12.06
C LEU A 143 25.18 16.06 -11.27
N LEU A 144 24.19 15.27 -11.72
CA LEU A 144 23.79 14.03 -11.07
C LEU A 144 24.91 13.00 -11.05
N TYR A 145 25.59 12.80 -12.17
CA TYR A 145 26.68 11.84 -12.26
C TYR A 145 27.93 12.30 -11.49
N GLY A 146 28.27 13.58 -11.56
CA GLY A 146 29.46 14.13 -10.90
C GLY A 146 29.34 14.31 -9.39
N SER A 147 28.12 14.55 -8.88
CA SER A 147 27.85 14.69 -7.45
C SER A 147 27.69 13.34 -6.73
N GLY A 148 27.61 12.23 -7.47
CA GLY A 148 27.30 10.93 -6.88
C GLY A 148 25.93 10.87 -6.20
N LEU A 149 25.02 11.81 -6.50
CA LEU A 149 23.63 11.77 -6.07
C LEU A 149 22.94 10.59 -6.75
N SER A 150 23.11 9.43 -6.17
CA SER A 150 22.29 8.27 -6.41
C SER A 150 20.89 8.59 -5.91
N ASP A 151 19.88 8.32 -6.74
CA ASP A 151 18.49 8.31 -6.29
C ASP A 151 18.40 7.36 -5.08
N SER A 152 18.06 7.89 -3.91
CA SER A 152 18.12 7.26 -2.59
C SER A 152 17.25 6.00 -2.40
N ARG A 153 16.94 5.31 -3.50
CA ARG A 153 16.15 4.07 -3.51
C ARG A 153 16.95 2.79 -3.35
N ASP A 154 18.29 2.85 -3.29
CA ASP A 154 19.15 1.64 -3.31
C ASP A 154 20.15 1.54 -2.14
N VAL A 155 19.83 2.09 -0.97
CA VAL A 155 20.65 1.87 0.24
C VAL A 155 19.85 1.13 1.28
N HIS A 156 19.53 -0.14 1.02
CA HIS A 156 19.42 -1.17 2.06
C HIS A 156 19.88 -2.51 1.47
N LYS A 157 21.16 -2.80 1.76
CA LYS A 157 21.65 -4.18 1.78
C LYS A 157 21.10 -4.88 3.02
#